data_980cb2aa9f64cce3b1d665724a7a9f5d
#
_entry.id   980cb2aa9f64cce3b1d665724a7a9f5d
#
_cell.length_a   1.000
_cell.length_b   1.000
_cell.length_c   1.000
_cell.angle_alpha   90.00
_cell.angle_beta   90.00
_cell.angle_gamma   90.00
#
_symmetry.space_group_name_H-M   'P 1'
#
loop_
_entity.id
_entity.type
_entity.pdbx_description
1 polymer ?
#
loop_
_entity_poly.entity_id
_entity_poly.type
_entity_poly.pdbx_seq_one_letter_code
_entity_poly.pdbx_strand_id
1 'polypeptide(L)'
;MSMTKVRLVSSVLLVVTSVGCVTAPGNVALRSDGTPGPEECPPKALEVMRYLNLRVGDSAWITLDANQMDVRPITLYEGPIESVLEEELGPLGSPDRLYGRVWTDGPQVVIRYYAAHRLDGDKVPICAVVRLAKGQLRKRPESKPGTSILESPSAAVFIVDAFR
;
A
#
# COMPACT_ATOMS: atom_id res chain seq x y z
N MET A 1 -56.21 53.49 5.49
CA MET A 1 -55.11 52.79 6.24
C MET A 1 -54.86 51.47 5.57
N SER A 2 -53.78 51.39 4.78
CA SER A 2 -53.43 50.18 4.00
C SER A 2 -52.25 49.45 4.73
N MET A 3 -52.51 48.25 5.19
CA MET A 3 -51.48 47.43 5.82
C MET A 3 -50.75 46.62 4.73
N THR A 4 -49.51 46.99 4.49
CA THR A 4 -48.60 46.28 3.57
C THR A 4 -48.04 45.05 4.28
N LYS A 5 -48.38 43.83 3.82
CA LYS A 5 -47.81 42.57 4.30
C LYS A 5 -46.44 42.36 3.68
N VAL A 6 -45.40 42.44 4.47
CA VAL A 6 -44.03 42.04 4.10
C VAL A 6 -43.95 40.54 4.15
N ARG A 7 -43.71 39.86 2.99
CA ARG A 7 -43.39 38.43 2.91
C ARG A 7 -41.90 38.26 3.05
N LEU A 8 -41.48 37.64 4.15
CA LEU A 8 -40.12 37.17 4.37
C LEU A 8 -39.91 35.90 3.55
N VAL A 9 -39.10 36.00 2.51
CA VAL A 9 -38.64 34.81 1.76
C VAL A 9 -37.38 34.28 2.42
N SER A 10 -37.55 33.16 3.14
CA SER A 10 -36.42 32.46 3.81
C SER A 10 -35.74 31.58 2.77
N SER A 11 -34.60 32.02 2.24
CA SER A 11 -33.76 31.22 1.36
C SER A 11 -32.97 30.21 2.19
N VAL A 12 -33.37 28.95 2.14
CA VAL A 12 -32.60 27.83 2.72
C VAL A 12 -31.46 27.50 1.77
N LEU A 13 -30.26 27.86 2.17
CA LEU A 13 -29.02 27.50 1.49
C LEU A 13 -28.67 26.03 1.78
N LEU A 14 -28.95 25.17 0.82
CA LEU A 14 -28.58 23.72 0.94
C LEU A 14 -27.10 23.58 0.68
N VAL A 15 -26.31 23.43 1.74
CA VAL A 15 -24.87 23.07 1.65
C VAL A 15 -24.77 21.57 1.41
N VAL A 16 -24.55 21.17 0.17
CA VAL A 16 -24.23 19.78 -0.19
C VAL A 16 -22.77 19.52 0.16
N THR A 17 -22.52 18.95 1.32
CA THR A 17 -21.19 18.41 1.67
C THR A 17 -20.98 17.11 0.92
N SER A 18 -20.16 17.12 -0.13
CA SER A 18 -19.67 15.92 -0.80
C SER A 18 -18.74 15.17 0.18
N VAL A 19 -19.27 14.15 0.84
CA VAL A 19 -18.45 13.18 1.57
C VAL A 19 -17.72 12.36 0.52
N GLY A 20 -16.48 12.75 0.20
CA GLY A 20 -15.59 11.94 -0.62
C GLY A 20 -15.33 10.62 0.14
N CYS A 21 -15.78 9.49 -0.40
CA CYS A 21 -15.38 8.17 0.11
C CYS A 21 -13.87 8.05 -0.04
N VAL A 22 -13.14 8.18 1.06
CA VAL A 22 -11.72 7.83 1.11
C VAL A 22 -11.65 6.32 1.07
N THR A 23 -11.34 5.76 -0.09
CA THR A 23 -11.12 4.32 -0.26
C THR A 23 -9.89 3.93 0.57
N ALA A 24 -10.03 2.91 1.41
CA ALA A 24 -8.89 2.42 2.18
C ALA A 24 -7.76 1.95 1.23
N PRO A 25 -6.48 2.23 1.57
CA PRO A 25 -5.35 1.79 0.77
C PRO A 25 -5.40 0.30 0.49
N GLY A 26 -5.15 -0.11 -0.76
CA GLY A 26 -5.21 -1.51 -1.19
C GLY A 26 -6.62 -2.05 -1.48
N ASN A 27 -7.67 -1.24 -1.37
CA ASN A 27 -9.01 -1.62 -1.83
C ASN A 27 -9.19 -1.24 -3.30
N VAL A 28 -8.50 -1.97 -4.18
CA VAL A 28 -8.48 -1.71 -5.63
C VAL A 28 -9.29 -2.77 -6.38
N ALA A 29 -9.83 -2.39 -7.55
CA ALA A 29 -10.45 -3.34 -8.45
C ALA A 29 -9.41 -4.34 -8.95
N LEU A 30 -9.76 -5.63 -8.95
CA LEU A 30 -8.90 -6.67 -9.50
C LEU A 30 -9.09 -6.75 -11.02
N ARG A 31 -8.00 -7.09 -11.70
CA ARG A 31 -8.03 -7.51 -13.12
C ARG A 31 -8.63 -8.91 -13.24
N SER A 32 -8.96 -9.31 -14.46
CA SER A 32 -9.54 -10.64 -14.75
C SER A 32 -8.64 -11.81 -14.34
N ASP A 33 -7.35 -11.57 -14.19
CA ASP A 33 -6.36 -12.56 -13.75
C ASP A 33 -6.13 -12.58 -12.23
N GLY A 34 -6.92 -11.82 -11.45
CA GLY A 34 -6.81 -11.71 -10.00
C GLY A 34 -5.72 -10.73 -9.51
N THR A 35 -4.97 -10.11 -10.40
CA THR A 35 -3.98 -9.09 -9.99
C THR A 35 -4.65 -7.75 -9.67
N PRO A 36 -4.11 -6.93 -8.75
CA PRO A 36 -4.65 -5.61 -8.46
C PRO A 36 -4.50 -4.67 -9.67
N GLY A 37 -5.56 -3.91 -9.94
CA GLY A 37 -5.55 -2.84 -10.94
C GLY A 37 -4.59 -1.70 -10.56
N PRO A 38 -4.44 -0.70 -11.44
CA PRO A 38 -3.65 0.49 -11.14
C PRO A 38 -4.24 1.28 -9.97
N GLU A 39 -3.36 1.90 -9.19
CA GLU A 39 -3.74 2.75 -8.06
C GLU A 39 -2.74 3.91 -7.96
N GLU A 40 -3.25 5.12 -7.82
CA GLU A 40 -2.41 6.29 -7.61
C GLU A 40 -1.90 6.34 -6.18
N CYS A 41 -0.65 6.76 -6.02
CA CYS A 41 -0.11 7.03 -4.70
C CYS A 41 -0.83 8.25 -4.08
N PRO A 42 -1.37 8.15 -2.85
CA PRO A 42 -2.08 9.26 -2.23
C PRO A 42 -1.20 10.52 -2.15
N PRO A 43 -1.77 11.72 -2.40
CA PRO A 43 -1.02 12.98 -2.36
C PRO A 43 -0.22 13.17 -1.05
N LYS A 44 -0.80 12.75 0.08
CA LYS A 44 -0.13 12.81 1.38
C LYS A 44 1.11 11.92 1.45
N ALA A 45 1.07 10.73 0.87
CA ALA A 45 2.23 9.84 0.81
C ALA A 45 3.33 10.45 -0.10
N LEU A 46 2.95 11.00 -1.26
CA LEU A 46 3.90 11.68 -2.14
C LEU A 46 4.58 12.88 -1.47
N GLU A 47 3.83 13.68 -0.69
CA GLU A 47 4.36 14.79 0.08
C GLU A 47 5.38 14.32 1.12
N VAL A 48 5.01 13.30 1.91
CA VAL A 48 5.86 12.75 2.98
C VAL A 48 7.11 12.08 2.40
N MET A 49 6.98 11.28 1.35
CA MET A 49 8.13 10.68 0.67
C MET A 49 9.10 11.74 0.15
N ARG A 50 8.60 12.85 -0.41
CA ARG A 50 9.43 13.97 -0.85
C ARG A 50 10.15 14.63 0.33
N TYR A 51 9.45 14.88 1.45
CA TYR A 51 10.04 15.43 2.67
C TYR A 51 11.15 14.54 3.22
N LEU A 52 10.96 13.22 3.20
CA LEU A 52 11.93 12.22 3.61
C LEU A 52 13.01 11.94 2.56
N ASN A 53 13.00 12.66 1.43
CA ASN A 53 13.91 12.44 0.30
C ASN A 53 13.90 11.01 -0.24
N LEU A 54 12.78 10.31 -0.11
CA LEU A 54 12.55 9.02 -0.78
C LEU A 54 12.19 9.26 -2.24
N ARG A 55 12.97 8.68 -3.14
CA ARG A 55 12.82 8.87 -4.59
C ARG A 55 12.27 7.62 -5.25
N VAL A 56 11.53 7.79 -6.33
CA VAL A 56 11.11 6.67 -7.18
C VAL A 56 12.33 5.88 -7.64
N GLY A 57 12.32 4.57 -7.37
CA GLY A 57 13.43 3.68 -7.66
C GLY A 57 14.38 3.43 -6.50
N ASP A 58 14.33 4.21 -5.43
CA ASP A 58 15.04 3.86 -4.19
C ASP A 58 14.57 2.48 -3.72
N SER A 59 15.49 1.66 -3.27
CA SER A 59 15.22 0.26 -2.94
C SER A 59 16.02 -0.20 -1.72
N ALA A 60 15.49 -1.23 -1.06
CA ALA A 60 16.14 -1.93 0.03
C ALA A 60 15.70 -3.40 0.06
N TRP A 61 16.50 -4.26 0.68
CA TRP A 61 16.10 -5.62 0.99
C TRP A 61 15.16 -5.65 2.19
N ILE A 62 14.18 -6.54 2.12
CA ILE A 62 13.20 -6.78 3.18
C ILE A 62 13.02 -8.27 3.42
N THR A 63 12.70 -8.63 4.65
CA THR A 63 12.03 -9.89 4.98
C THR A 63 10.54 -9.72 4.75
N LEU A 64 9.96 -10.56 3.89
CA LEU A 64 8.58 -10.42 3.38
C LEU A 64 7.50 -10.55 4.45
N ASP A 65 7.69 -11.44 5.42
CA ASP A 65 6.73 -11.64 6.50
C ASP A 65 7.45 -11.63 7.85
N ALA A 66 7.13 -10.66 8.68
CA ALA A 66 7.70 -10.50 10.00
C ALA A 66 7.50 -11.71 10.92
N ASN A 67 6.53 -12.58 10.62
CA ASN A 67 6.24 -13.79 11.38
C ASN A 67 6.98 -15.03 10.86
N GLN A 68 7.67 -14.93 9.71
CA GLN A 68 8.32 -16.06 9.04
C GLN A 68 9.77 -15.74 8.66
N MET A 69 10.50 -15.02 9.51
CA MET A 69 11.83 -14.48 9.18
C MET A 69 12.86 -15.54 8.79
N ASP A 70 12.83 -16.71 9.43
CA ASP A 70 13.82 -17.80 9.22
C ASP A 70 13.23 -19.00 8.48
N VAL A 71 12.04 -18.85 7.89
CA VAL A 71 11.34 -19.96 7.23
C VAL A 71 11.69 -19.99 5.75
N ARG A 72 12.00 -21.19 5.22
CA ARG A 72 12.21 -21.46 3.79
C ARG A 72 11.66 -22.82 3.41
N PRO A 73 10.79 -22.93 2.41
CA PRO A 73 10.09 -21.85 1.70
C PRO A 73 9.11 -21.10 2.61
N ILE A 74 8.79 -19.84 2.24
CA ILE A 74 7.81 -19.01 2.94
C ILE A 74 6.44 -19.16 2.30
N THR A 75 5.37 -19.10 3.12
CA THR A 75 3.99 -19.06 2.62
C THR A 75 3.37 -17.70 2.93
N LEU A 76 3.01 -16.96 1.89
CA LEU A 76 2.25 -15.72 2.00
C LEU A 76 0.76 -16.00 1.85
N TYR A 77 -0.05 -15.25 2.58
CA TYR A 77 -1.51 -15.32 2.57
C TYR A 77 -2.10 -14.07 1.93
N GLU A 78 -3.20 -14.23 1.20
CA GLU A 78 -3.97 -13.10 0.64
C GLU A 78 -4.37 -12.13 1.76
N GLY A 79 -4.14 -10.83 1.57
CA GLY A 79 -4.54 -9.81 2.53
C GLY A 79 -3.40 -8.99 3.12
N PRO A 80 -3.55 -8.51 4.37
CA PRO A 80 -2.55 -7.65 5.01
C PRO A 80 -1.20 -8.35 5.18
N ILE A 81 -0.11 -7.59 5.06
CA ILE A 81 1.24 -8.07 5.31
C ILE A 81 2.03 -7.04 6.11
N GLU A 82 2.90 -7.54 6.96
CA GLU A 82 3.92 -6.81 7.69
C GLU A 82 5.29 -7.37 7.32
N SER A 83 6.16 -6.53 6.78
CA SER A 83 7.51 -6.87 6.37
C SER A 83 8.53 -6.08 7.17
N VAL A 84 9.77 -6.55 7.24
CA VAL A 84 10.86 -5.92 8.00
C VAL A 84 11.95 -5.46 7.05
N LEU A 85 12.39 -4.21 7.16
CA LEU A 85 13.57 -3.71 6.46
C LEU A 85 14.82 -4.42 6.94
N GLU A 86 15.62 -4.94 6.02
CA GLU A 86 16.94 -5.52 6.28
C GLU A 86 18.04 -4.48 6.09
N GLU A 87 17.79 -3.45 5.29
CA GLU A 87 18.69 -2.39 4.91
C GLU A 87 18.02 -1.02 5.05
N GLU A 88 18.80 0.04 4.88
CA GLU A 88 18.29 1.41 4.86
C GLU A 88 17.52 1.71 3.57
N LEU A 89 16.36 2.33 3.70
CA LEU A 89 15.55 2.90 2.63
C LEU A 89 15.37 4.41 2.89
N GLY A 90 16.36 5.19 2.48
CA GLY A 90 16.47 6.60 2.88
C GLY A 90 16.57 6.75 4.39
N PRO A 91 15.69 7.52 5.05
CA PRO A 91 15.71 7.67 6.51
C PRO A 91 15.01 6.53 7.28
N LEU A 92 14.41 5.57 6.56
CA LEU A 92 13.89 4.35 7.14
C LEU A 92 15.02 3.33 7.23
N GLY A 93 15.17 2.66 8.35
CA GLY A 93 16.28 1.76 8.60
C GLY A 93 15.85 0.42 9.19
N SER A 94 16.74 -0.56 9.13
CA SER A 94 16.52 -1.84 9.80
C SER A 94 16.43 -1.65 11.33
N PRO A 95 15.42 -2.22 12.01
CA PRO A 95 14.35 -3.09 11.54
C PRO A 95 12.97 -2.40 11.43
N ASP A 96 12.88 -1.19 10.86
CA ASP A 96 11.59 -0.55 10.60
C ASP A 96 10.69 -1.49 9.81
N ARG A 97 9.37 -1.33 9.97
CA ARG A 97 8.38 -2.25 9.40
C ARG A 97 7.58 -1.60 8.29
N LEU A 98 7.32 -2.36 7.24
CA LEU A 98 6.46 -1.96 6.13
C LEU A 98 5.13 -2.67 6.22
N TYR A 99 4.05 -1.91 6.10
CA TYR A 99 2.68 -2.41 6.14
C TYR A 99 2.01 -2.26 4.79
N GLY A 100 1.44 -3.35 4.32
CA GLY A 100 0.87 -3.42 2.99
C GLY A 100 -0.15 -4.52 2.80
N ARG A 101 -0.30 -4.92 1.56
CA ARG A 101 -1.21 -5.98 1.15
C ARG A 101 -0.57 -6.89 0.10
N VAL A 102 -0.91 -8.17 0.20
CA VAL A 102 -0.55 -9.23 -0.75
C VAL A 102 -1.77 -9.61 -1.56
N TRP A 103 -1.56 -9.81 -2.87
CA TRP A 103 -2.51 -10.46 -3.78
C TRP A 103 -1.85 -11.72 -4.34
N THR A 104 -2.54 -12.84 -4.17
CA THR A 104 -2.01 -14.17 -4.48
C THR A 104 -2.71 -14.86 -5.65
N ASP A 105 -3.89 -14.40 -6.06
CA ASP A 105 -4.72 -15.09 -7.06
C ASP A 105 -4.20 -14.97 -8.49
N GLY A 106 -3.43 -13.93 -8.79
CA GLY A 106 -2.81 -13.76 -10.08
C GLY A 106 -1.72 -14.80 -10.41
N PRO A 107 -1.16 -14.78 -11.63
CA PRO A 107 -0.06 -15.67 -12.02
C PRO A 107 1.21 -15.42 -11.21
N GLN A 108 1.28 -14.27 -10.56
CA GLN A 108 2.40 -13.83 -9.74
C GLN A 108 1.88 -13.12 -8.48
N VAL A 109 2.67 -13.19 -7.41
CA VAL A 109 2.38 -12.44 -6.19
C VAL A 109 2.62 -10.96 -6.44
N VAL A 110 1.67 -10.13 -6.02
CA VAL A 110 1.82 -8.69 -5.99
C VAL A 110 1.79 -8.25 -4.53
N ILE A 111 2.75 -7.41 -4.13
CA ILE A 111 2.81 -6.83 -2.79
C ILE A 111 3.00 -5.34 -2.93
N ARG A 112 2.09 -4.56 -2.31
CA ARG A 112 2.13 -3.09 -2.23
C ARG A 112 2.18 -2.67 -0.78
N TYR A 113 3.05 -1.71 -0.47
CA TYR A 113 3.16 -1.11 0.85
C TYR A 113 2.61 0.31 0.83
N TYR A 114 1.89 0.65 1.88
CA TYR A 114 1.19 1.93 2.05
C TYR A 114 1.68 2.72 3.25
N ALA A 115 2.39 2.08 4.17
CA ALA A 115 2.96 2.72 5.33
C ALA A 115 4.26 2.05 5.78
N ALA A 116 5.14 2.84 6.38
CA ALA A 116 6.25 2.36 7.19
C ALA A 116 5.99 2.73 8.66
N HIS A 117 6.37 1.86 9.58
CA HIS A 117 6.37 2.13 11.01
C HIS A 117 7.79 2.06 11.53
N ARG A 118 8.25 3.17 12.05
CA ARG A 118 9.57 3.30 12.64
C ARG A 118 9.58 2.77 14.07
N LEU A 119 10.75 2.39 14.55
CA LEU A 119 10.92 1.93 15.93
C LEU A 119 10.54 2.98 16.99
N ASP A 120 10.66 4.27 16.66
CA ASP A 120 10.23 5.38 17.53
C ASP A 120 8.70 5.54 17.62
N GLY A 121 7.94 4.75 16.87
CA GLY A 121 6.48 4.74 16.85
C GLY A 121 5.87 5.60 15.75
N ASP A 122 6.67 6.33 14.98
CA ASP A 122 6.18 7.14 13.87
C ASP A 122 5.62 6.28 12.75
N LYS A 123 4.45 6.67 12.24
CA LYS A 123 3.82 6.08 11.05
C LYS A 123 4.01 7.00 9.86
N VAL A 124 4.64 6.47 8.83
CA VAL A 124 5.00 7.20 7.62
C VAL A 124 4.22 6.64 6.44
N PRO A 125 3.33 7.42 5.80
CA PRO A 125 2.68 6.98 4.57
C PRO A 125 3.70 6.95 3.44
N ILE A 126 3.77 5.81 2.73
CA ILE A 126 4.66 5.59 1.59
C ILE A 126 3.91 4.87 0.47
N CYS A 127 4.51 4.82 -0.71
CA CYS A 127 4.12 3.92 -1.77
C CYS A 127 5.33 3.12 -2.22
N ALA A 128 5.28 1.82 -2.00
CA ALA A 128 6.36 0.92 -2.41
C ALA A 128 5.82 -0.42 -2.88
N VAL A 129 6.58 -1.08 -3.76
CA VAL A 129 6.24 -2.39 -4.33
C VAL A 129 7.38 -3.36 -4.14
N VAL A 130 7.06 -4.64 -4.01
CA VAL A 130 8.08 -5.69 -4.00
C VAL A 130 8.35 -6.15 -5.42
N ARG A 131 9.63 -6.34 -5.73
CA ARG A 131 10.08 -6.92 -7.01
C ARG A 131 11.28 -7.83 -6.77
N LEU A 132 11.37 -8.94 -7.50
CA LEU A 132 12.62 -9.70 -7.64
C LEU A 132 13.45 -9.15 -8.80
N ALA A 133 14.68 -9.62 -8.92
CA ALA A 133 15.67 -9.17 -9.91
C ALA A 133 15.21 -9.18 -11.40
N LYS A 134 14.08 -9.79 -11.73
CA LYS A 134 13.40 -9.70 -13.03
C LYS A 134 11.94 -9.26 -12.87
N GLY A 135 11.63 -8.53 -11.82
CA GLY A 135 10.41 -7.79 -11.66
C GLY A 135 9.27 -8.50 -10.96
N GLN A 136 9.33 -9.82 -10.65
CA GLN A 136 8.12 -10.49 -10.17
C GLN A 136 8.40 -11.66 -9.23
N LEU A 137 7.57 -11.78 -8.19
CA LEU A 137 7.58 -12.88 -7.24
C LEU A 137 6.85 -14.08 -7.86
N ARG A 138 7.60 -15.12 -8.25
CA ARG A 138 7.03 -16.36 -8.77
C ARG A 138 6.61 -17.27 -7.63
N LYS A 139 5.34 -17.65 -7.63
CA LYS A 139 4.82 -18.64 -6.70
C LYS A 139 5.12 -20.06 -7.18
N ARG A 140 5.32 -20.96 -6.24
CA ARG A 140 5.47 -22.39 -6.52
C ARG A 140 4.16 -23.00 -7.01
N PRO A 141 4.20 -24.06 -7.86
CA PRO A 141 3.01 -24.73 -8.37
C PRO A 141 2.09 -25.28 -7.26
N GLU A 142 2.66 -25.62 -6.09
CA GLU A 142 1.91 -26.18 -4.95
C GLU A 142 1.11 -25.13 -4.17
N SER A 143 1.22 -23.84 -4.55
CA SER A 143 0.45 -22.76 -3.92
C SER A 143 -1.05 -22.99 -4.08
N LYS A 144 -1.77 -22.93 -2.95
CA LYS A 144 -3.24 -23.09 -2.94
C LYS A 144 -3.92 -21.74 -3.18
N PRO A 145 -5.19 -21.69 -3.60
CA PRO A 145 -5.95 -20.45 -3.67
C PRO A 145 -5.87 -19.64 -2.37
N GLY A 146 -5.69 -18.34 -2.47
CA GLY A 146 -5.50 -17.44 -1.33
C GLY A 146 -4.14 -17.54 -0.65
N THR A 147 -3.20 -18.31 -1.22
CA THR A 147 -1.83 -18.43 -0.71
C THR A 147 -0.80 -18.41 -1.83
N SER A 148 0.45 -18.13 -1.46
CA SER A 148 1.59 -18.25 -2.37
C SER A 148 2.82 -18.75 -1.63
N ILE A 149 3.38 -19.85 -2.11
CA ILE A 149 4.64 -20.40 -1.60
C ILE A 149 5.77 -19.81 -2.43
N LEU A 150 6.72 -19.16 -1.76
CA LEU A 150 7.91 -18.54 -2.35
C LEU A 150 9.17 -19.22 -1.86
N GLU A 151 10.21 -19.26 -2.70
CA GLU A 151 11.51 -19.89 -2.35
C GLU A 151 12.24 -19.13 -1.24
N SER A 152 12.18 -17.81 -1.27
CA SER A 152 12.94 -16.94 -0.37
C SER A 152 12.02 -16.08 0.49
N PRO A 153 12.33 -15.91 1.78
CA PRO A 153 11.66 -14.94 2.62
C PRO A 153 12.08 -13.50 2.32
N SER A 154 13.17 -13.28 1.57
CA SER A 154 13.70 -11.95 1.26
C SER A 154 13.40 -11.54 -0.17
N ALA A 155 13.11 -10.25 -0.36
CA ALA A 155 12.94 -9.63 -1.67
C ALA A 155 13.34 -8.15 -1.59
N ALA A 156 13.45 -7.50 -2.75
CA ALA A 156 13.69 -6.06 -2.80
C ALA A 156 12.37 -5.28 -2.87
N VAL A 157 12.24 -4.24 -2.05
CA VAL A 157 11.17 -3.25 -2.11
C VAL A 157 11.67 -2.01 -2.86
N PHE A 158 10.79 -1.37 -3.64
CA PHE A 158 11.09 -0.19 -4.44
C PHE A 158 10.05 0.89 -4.19
N ILE A 159 10.52 2.13 -3.96
CA ILE A 159 9.65 3.32 -3.90
C ILE A 159 9.05 3.59 -5.27
N VAL A 160 7.75 3.89 -5.31
CA VAL A 160 7.00 4.24 -6.51
C VAL A 160 6.12 5.47 -6.28
N ASP A 161 5.72 6.13 -7.36
CA ASP A 161 4.77 7.25 -7.35
C ASP A 161 3.34 6.82 -7.71
N ALA A 162 3.21 5.62 -8.28
CA ALA A 162 1.93 4.98 -8.57
C ALA A 162 2.11 3.46 -8.67
N PHE A 163 1.06 2.72 -8.37
CA PHE A 163 1.01 1.26 -8.56
C PHE A 163 0.42 0.94 -9.94
N ARG A 164 1.19 0.29 -10.79
CA ARG A 164 0.85 0.00 -12.19
C ARG A 164 0.84 -1.49 -12.50
#